data_8fc68da3403c34feb3161a742d0dabac
#
_entry.id   8fc68da3403c34feb3161a742d0dabac
#
_cell.length_a   1.000
_cell.length_b   1.000
_cell.length_c   1.000
_cell.angle_alpha   90.00
_cell.angle_beta   90.00
_cell.angle_gamma   90.00
#
_symmetry.space_group_name_H-M   'P 1'
#
loop_
_entity.id
_entity.type
_entity.pdbx_description
1 polymer ?
#
loop_
_entity_poly.entity_id
_entity_poly.type
_entity_poly.pdbx_seq_one_letter_code
_entity_poly.pdbx_strand_id
1 'polypeptide(L)'
;KCRKCRRLAMKLYLKGDRCYSEKCPVGGEEYIKPPGEPPKRWHARESSYGLQLREKQRIKSIYDLREKQFRNLFYKATKIEGVTGEELLKLLEKRLDNVVYRLGFGMSRRQARQVVRHGYINVNGEKVDVPSYQVSVGDVISVSEKGKNVPLFAESLAHEVETKDWLSVNRDKMEGKVIAEPSREDVEYSIKE
;
A
#
# COMPACT_ATOMS: atom_id res chain seq x y z
N LYS A 1 -4.29 -10.39 9.63
CA LYS A 1 -3.23 -9.75 8.84
C LYS A 1 -2.03 -10.69 8.73
N CYS A 2 -1.37 -11.08 9.80
CA CYS A 2 -0.21 -12.00 9.76
C CYS A 2 -0.48 -13.34 9.06
N ARG A 3 -1.74 -13.83 9.06
CA ARG A 3 -2.13 -15.01 8.25
C ARG A 3 -1.91 -14.79 6.74
N LYS A 4 -2.13 -13.57 6.22
CA LYS A 4 -1.88 -13.25 4.80
C LYS A 4 -0.38 -13.32 4.50
N CYS A 5 0.47 -12.72 5.34
CA CYS A 5 1.93 -12.78 5.18
C CYS A 5 2.41 -14.24 5.20
N ARG A 6 1.97 -15.03 6.19
CA ARG A 6 2.32 -16.45 6.29
C ARG A 6 1.82 -17.29 5.09
N ARG A 7 0.62 -17.01 4.58
CA ARG A 7 0.08 -17.70 3.40
C ARG A 7 0.89 -17.42 2.13
N LEU A 8 1.41 -16.19 2.01
CA LEU A 8 2.19 -15.74 0.86
C LEU A 8 3.70 -15.96 1.06
N ALA A 9 4.10 -16.49 2.23
CA ALA A 9 5.49 -16.71 2.63
C ALA A 9 6.38 -15.46 2.49
N MET A 10 5.83 -14.26 2.81
CA MET A 10 6.57 -13.01 2.70
C MET A 10 6.01 -11.91 3.60
N LYS A 11 6.84 -10.94 3.96
CA LYS A 11 6.43 -9.71 4.66
C LYS A 11 5.63 -8.81 3.72
N LEU A 12 4.44 -8.39 4.16
CA LEU A 12 3.58 -7.44 3.45
C LEU A 12 3.43 -6.11 4.19
N TYR A 13 4.13 -5.92 5.29
CA TYR A 13 4.13 -4.70 6.12
C TYR A 13 2.73 -4.15 6.48
N LEU A 14 1.80 -5.03 6.85
CA LEU A 14 0.39 -4.69 7.07
C LEU A 14 0.06 -4.15 8.47
N LYS A 15 1.02 -4.10 9.37
CA LYS A 15 0.84 -3.73 10.78
C LYS A 15 1.79 -2.64 11.30
N GLY A 16 2.40 -1.86 10.42
CA GLY A 16 3.36 -0.82 10.83
C GLY A 16 4.51 -1.42 11.65
N ASP A 17 4.90 -0.78 12.74
CA ASP A 17 6.06 -1.09 13.59
C ASP A 17 6.19 -2.56 13.99
N ARG A 18 5.06 -3.21 14.25
CA ARG A 18 5.08 -4.65 14.56
C ARG A 18 5.74 -5.47 13.44
N CYS A 19 5.70 -5.01 12.19
CA CYS A 19 6.31 -5.73 11.07
C CYS A 19 7.83 -5.59 11.06
N TYR A 20 8.36 -4.59 11.73
CA TYR A 20 9.80 -4.34 11.88
C TYR A 20 10.39 -4.94 13.16
N SER A 21 9.54 -5.27 14.14
CA SER A 21 9.95 -5.86 15.41
C SER A 21 10.08 -7.39 15.35
N GLU A 22 10.76 -7.96 16.32
CA GLU A 22 10.89 -9.43 16.54
C GLU A 22 9.53 -10.13 16.71
N LYS A 23 8.48 -9.37 17.10
CA LYS A 23 7.11 -9.89 17.22
C LYS A 23 6.45 -10.22 15.87
N CYS A 24 7.16 -10.03 14.74
CA CYS A 24 6.67 -10.38 13.42
C CYS A 24 6.88 -11.88 13.15
N PRO A 25 5.81 -12.67 12.93
CA PRO A 25 5.94 -14.11 12.68
C PRO A 25 6.55 -14.47 11.31
N VAL A 26 6.97 -13.50 10.54
CA VAL A 26 7.57 -13.64 9.20
C VAL A 26 8.92 -12.90 9.18
N GLY A 27 9.48 -12.57 10.32
CA GLY A 27 10.69 -11.76 10.46
C GLY A 27 11.99 -12.55 10.55
N GLY A 28 11.94 -13.85 10.81
CA GLY A 28 13.11 -14.72 10.92
C GLY A 28 13.47 -15.40 9.59
N GLU A 29 14.67 -15.95 9.52
CA GLU A 29 15.13 -16.78 8.39
C GLU A 29 14.52 -18.17 8.39
N GLU A 30 13.81 -18.53 9.45
CA GLU A 30 13.15 -19.83 9.58
C GLU A 30 11.98 -20.01 8.60
N TYR A 31 11.73 -21.26 8.25
CA TYR A 31 10.61 -21.67 7.42
C TYR A 31 9.26 -21.10 7.92
N ILE A 32 8.63 -20.33 7.07
CA ILE A 32 7.34 -19.68 7.38
C ILE A 32 6.22 -20.72 7.23
N LYS A 33 5.72 -21.23 8.36
CA LYS A 33 4.59 -22.16 8.36
C LYS A 33 3.31 -21.48 7.85
N PRO A 34 2.66 -21.99 6.78
CA PRO A 34 1.37 -21.51 6.35
C PRO A 34 0.33 -21.56 7.48
N PRO A 35 -0.72 -20.73 7.45
CA PRO A 35 -1.78 -20.78 8.43
C PRO A 35 -2.68 -22.02 8.23
N GLY A 36 -3.08 -22.67 9.31
CA GLY A 36 -3.91 -23.86 9.31
C GLY A 36 -3.09 -25.15 9.29
N GLU A 37 -3.76 -26.27 9.11
CA GLU A 37 -3.12 -27.58 8.94
C GLU A 37 -2.41 -27.66 7.58
N PRO A 38 -1.21 -28.25 7.54
CA PRO A 38 -0.53 -28.48 6.28
C PRO A 38 -1.35 -29.44 5.40
N PRO A 39 -1.47 -29.19 4.09
CA PRO A 39 -2.16 -30.10 3.21
C PRO A 39 -1.45 -31.46 3.18
N LYS A 40 -2.18 -32.54 3.12
CA LYS A 40 -1.63 -33.92 3.09
C LYS A 40 -0.62 -34.15 1.94
N ARG A 41 -0.73 -33.36 0.86
CA ARG A 41 0.21 -33.33 -0.26
C ARG A 41 1.03 -32.05 -0.25
N TRP A 42 1.91 -31.89 0.71
CA TRP A 42 2.75 -30.71 0.90
C TRP A 42 3.70 -30.41 -0.28
N HIS A 43 4.06 -31.44 -1.05
CA HIS A 43 4.98 -31.30 -2.17
C HIS A 43 4.30 -31.26 -3.55
N ALA A 44 3.01 -30.98 -3.62
CA ALA A 44 2.34 -30.83 -4.89
C ALA A 44 2.92 -29.61 -5.65
N ARG A 45 3.43 -29.85 -6.87
CA ARG A 45 3.93 -28.80 -7.73
C ARG A 45 2.82 -27.80 -8.01
N GLU A 46 3.11 -26.53 -7.81
CA GLU A 46 2.13 -25.46 -8.01
C GLU A 46 1.82 -25.29 -9.51
N SER A 47 0.54 -25.21 -9.85
CA SER A 47 0.13 -24.96 -11.24
C SER A 47 0.39 -23.52 -11.64
N SER A 48 0.53 -23.23 -12.94
CA SER A 48 0.66 -21.87 -13.46
C SER A 48 -0.49 -20.95 -13.01
N TYR A 49 -1.71 -21.46 -13.01
CA TYR A 49 -2.86 -20.76 -12.48
C TYR A 49 -2.70 -20.43 -10.99
N GLY A 50 -2.18 -21.37 -10.20
CA GLY A 50 -1.94 -21.16 -8.76
C GLY A 50 -0.93 -20.05 -8.51
N LEU A 51 0.14 -19.99 -9.31
CA LEU A 51 1.15 -18.94 -9.25
C LEU A 51 0.54 -17.55 -9.57
N GLN A 52 -0.17 -17.45 -10.68
CA GLN A 52 -0.82 -16.19 -11.10
C GLN A 52 -1.87 -15.73 -10.06
N LEU A 53 -2.67 -16.65 -9.54
CA LEU A 53 -3.63 -16.35 -8.48
C LEU A 53 -2.94 -15.84 -7.22
N ARG A 54 -1.81 -16.43 -6.86
CA ARG A 54 -1.01 -16.02 -5.70
C ARG A 54 -0.49 -14.59 -5.86
N GLU A 55 0.08 -14.24 -7.03
CA GLU A 55 0.57 -12.89 -7.32
C GLU A 55 -0.58 -11.85 -7.27
N LYS A 56 -1.71 -12.15 -7.90
CA LYS A 56 -2.91 -11.32 -7.80
C LYS A 56 -3.35 -11.09 -6.33
N GLN A 57 -3.41 -12.16 -5.52
CA GLN A 57 -3.78 -12.04 -4.10
C GLN A 57 -2.73 -11.29 -3.27
N ARG A 58 -1.47 -11.35 -3.68
CA ARG A 58 -0.36 -10.61 -3.10
C ARG A 58 -0.57 -9.13 -3.28
N ILE A 59 -0.68 -8.64 -4.53
CA ILE A 59 -0.92 -7.24 -4.85
C ILE A 59 -2.17 -6.73 -4.10
N LYS A 60 -3.28 -7.43 -4.23
CA LYS A 60 -4.53 -7.10 -3.54
C LYS A 60 -4.38 -7.00 -2.02
N SER A 61 -3.52 -7.82 -1.42
CA SER A 61 -3.29 -7.81 0.02
C SER A 61 -2.38 -6.67 0.46
N ILE A 62 -1.41 -6.27 -0.35
CA ILE A 62 -0.50 -5.14 -0.11
C ILE A 62 -1.32 -3.84 -0.04
N TYR A 63 -2.13 -3.58 -1.07
CA TYR A 63 -2.97 -2.36 -1.16
C TYR A 63 -4.30 -2.46 -0.41
N ASP A 64 -4.54 -3.56 0.32
CA ASP A 64 -5.76 -3.85 1.10
C ASP A 64 -7.06 -3.65 0.30
N LEU A 65 -7.09 -4.13 -0.93
CA LEU A 65 -8.23 -4.00 -1.84
C LEU A 65 -9.18 -5.21 -1.76
N ARG A 66 -10.46 -4.93 -2.03
CA ARG A 66 -11.46 -5.97 -2.29
C ARG A 66 -11.38 -6.43 -3.76
N GLU A 67 -11.86 -7.63 -4.05
CA GLU A 67 -11.81 -8.21 -5.40
C GLU A 67 -12.45 -7.29 -6.47
N LYS A 68 -13.65 -6.76 -6.17
CA LYS A 68 -14.35 -5.85 -7.08
C LYS A 68 -13.55 -4.58 -7.37
N GLN A 69 -12.91 -3.99 -6.35
CA GLN A 69 -12.10 -2.79 -6.51
C GLN A 69 -10.87 -3.07 -7.37
N PHE A 70 -10.17 -4.17 -7.11
CA PHE A 70 -9.01 -4.59 -7.88
C PHE A 70 -9.39 -4.85 -9.35
N ARG A 71 -10.47 -5.57 -9.60
CA ARG A 71 -10.97 -5.84 -10.95
C ARG A 71 -11.34 -4.57 -11.70
N ASN A 72 -11.97 -3.60 -11.04
CA ASN A 72 -12.29 -2.32 -11.65
C ASN A 72 -11.03 -1.53 -12.03
N LEU A 73 -9.98 -1.55 -11.20
CA LEU A 73 -8.70 -0.93 -11.53
C LEU A 73 -8.01 -1.64 -12.70
N PHE A 74 -8.04 -2.96 -12.72
CA PHE A 74 -7.52 -3.74 -13.84
C PHE A 74 -8.22 -3.38 -15.15
N TYR A 75 -9.56 -3.31 -15.18
CA TYR A 75 -10.30 -2.87 -16.37
C TYR A 75 -10.01 -1.41 -16.77
N LYS A 76 -9.67 -0.55 -15.81
CA LYS A 76 -9.20 0.80 -16.16
C LYS A 76 -7.82 0.75 -16.81
N ALA A 77 -6.90 -0.03 -16.27
CA ALA A 77 -5.56 -0.21 -16.81
C ALA A 77 -5.57 -0.77 -18.25
N THR A 78 -6.47 -1.73 -18.56
CA THR A 78 -6.58 -2.29 -19.93
C THR A 78 -7.05 -1.29 -20.99
N LYS A 79 -7.58 -0.13 -20.58
CA LYS A 79 -8.02 0.94 -21.49
C LYS A 79 -6.94 1.99 -21.75
N ILE A 80 -5.85 1.94 -21.01
CA ILE A 80 -4.71 2.86 -21.15
C ILE A 80 -3.72 2.21 -22.12
N GLU A 81 -3.15 2.98 -23.02
CA GLU A 81 -2.11 2.52 -23.93
C GLU A 81 -0.83 2.19 -23.13
N GLY A 82 -0.25 1.04 -23.38
CA GLY A 82 0.97 0.57 -22.71
C GLY A 82 0.86 -0.85 -22.15
N VAL A 83 1.80 -1.21 -21.30
CA VAL A 83 1.81 -2.52 -20.60
C VAL A 83 0.79 -2.48 -19.46
N THR A 84 -0.27 -3.28 -19.59
CA THR A 84 -1.40 -3.30 -18.63
C THR A 84 -0.95 -3.51 -17.19
N GLY A 85 0.08 -4.33 -16.95
CA GLY A 85 0.63 -4.58 -15.62
C GLY A 85 1.23 -3.32 -14.99
N GLU A 86 2.04 -2.59 -15.74
CA GLU A 86 2.65 -1.33 -15.30
C GLU A 86 1.58 -0.27 -15.01
N GLU A 87 0.62 -0.11 -15.92
CA GLU A 87 -0.47 0.85 -15.75
C GLU A 87 -1.34 0.52 -14.52
N LEU A 88 -1.58 -0.77 -14.28
CA LEU A 88 -2.26 -1.20 -13.06
C LEU A 88 -1.48 -0.80 -11.79
N LEU A 89 -0.16 -0.97 -11.80
CA LEU A 89 0.69 -0.61 -10.67
C LEU A 89 0.72 0.91 -10.47
N LYS A 90 0.80 1.72 -11.52
CA LYS A 90 0.69 3.18 -11.46
C LYS A 90 -0.66 3.61 -10.85
N LEU A 91 -1.76 3.02 -11.32
CA LEU A 91 -3.09 3.30 -10.76
C LEU A 91 -3.22 2.90 -9.28
N LEU A 92 -2.53 1.85 -8.85
CA LEU A 92 -2.48 1.43 -7.45
C LEU A 92 -1.66 2.39 -6.59
N GLU A 93 -0.52 2.85 -7.07
CA GLU A 93 0.34 3.82 -6.37
C GLU A 93 -0.33 5.20 -6.27
N LYS A 94 -1.01 5.67 -7.32
CA LYS A 94 -1.72 6.97 -7.35
C LYS A 94 -2.97 7.05 -6.46
N ARG A 95 -3.34 6.01 -5.75
CA ARG A 95 -4.46 6.05 -4.81
C ARG A 95 -4.14 6.89 -3.58
N LEU A 96 -5.07 7.74 -3.16
CA LEU A 96 -4.88 8.64 -2.02
C LEU A 96 -4.51 7.89 -0.73
N ASP A 97 -5.14 6.74 -0.45
CA ASP A 97 -4.80 5.93 0.72
C ASP A 97 -3.36 5.41 0.69
N ASN A 98 -2.83 5.10 -0.49
CA ASN A 98 -1.46 4.68 -0.65
C ASN A 98 -0.49 5.88 -0.61
N VAL A 99 -0.83 7.00 -1.25
CA VAL A 99 0.00 8.22 -1.22
C VAL A 99 0.17 8.74 0.21
N VAL A 100 -0.91 8.79 1.00
CA VAL A 100 -0.87 9.16 2.42
C VAL A 100 0.05 8.24 3.22
N TYR A 101 0.08 6.93 2.91
CA TYR A 101 1.03 5.98 3.50
C TYR A 101 2.47 6.27 3.07
N ARG A 102 2.71 6.55 1.77
CA ARG A 102 4.04 6.85 1.22
C ARG A 102 4.63 8.16 1.76
N LEU A 103 3.78 9.14 2.04
CA LEU A 103 4.18 10.40 2.68
C LEU A 103 4.48 10.25 4.19
N GLY A 104 4.24 9.06 4.77
CA GLY A 104 4.48 8.82 6.18
C GLY A 104 3.39 9.35 7.11
N PHE A 105 2.22 9.77 6.59
CA PHE A 105 1.10 10.23 7.41
C PHE A 105 0.29 9.07 8.01
N GLY A 106 0.78 7.85 7.89
CA GLY A 106 0.24 6.66 8.51
C GLY A 106 1.22 5.50 8.48
N MET A 107 1.35 4.80 9.59
CA MET A 107 2.29 3.69 9.79
C MET A 107 1.95 2.43 8.96
N SER A 108 0.78 2.38 8.36
CA SER A 108 0.36 1.30 7.46
C SER A 108 -0.71 1.79 6.49
N ARG A 109 -0.81 1.15 5.31
CA ARG A 109 -1.86 1.47 4.31
C ARG A 109 -3.28 1.42 4.88
N ARG A 110 -3.53 0.57 5.88
CA ARG A 110 -4.83 0.54 6.58
C ARG A 110 -5.08 1.76 7.44
N GLN A 111 -4.08 2.20 8.16
CA GLN A 111 -4.17 3.39 8.98
C GLN A 111 -4.32 4.62 8.09
N ALA A 112 -3.52 4.75 7.04
CA ALA A 112 -3.66 5.80 6.05
C ALA A 112 -5.07 5.85 5.44
N ARG A 113 -5.63 4.69 5.09
CA ARG A 113 -7.01 4.58 4.62
C ARG A 113 -8.04 5.04 5.67
N GLN A 114 -7.83 4.73 6.93
CA GLN A 114 -8.70 5.19 8.02
C GLN A 114 -8.61 6.70 8.18
N VAL A 115 -7.41 7.26 8.14
CA VAL A 115 -7.15 8.71 8.23
C VAL A 115 -7.87 9.46 7.11
N VAL A 116 -7.78 8.99 5.88
CA VAL A 116 -8.52 9.55 4.74
C VAL A 116 -10.03 9.49 4.99
N ARG A 117 -10.56 8.31 5.37
CA ARG A 117 -11.99 8.12 5.63
C ARG A 117 -12.55 9.00 6.75
N HIS A 118 -11.72 9.33 7.73
CA HIS A 118 -12.10 10.22 8.82
C HIS A 118 -12.03 11.70 8.41
N GLY A 119 -11.58 12.00 7.18
CA GLY A 119 -11.52 13.35 6.63
C GLY A 119 -10.44 14.23 7.27
N TYR A 120 -9.32 13.61 7.62
CA TYR A 120 -8.14 14.32 8.12
C TYR A 120 -7.17 14.73 7.01
N ILE A 121 -7.49 14.42 5.76
CA ILE A 121 -6.63 14.71 4.59
C ILE A 121 -7.33 15.70 3.68
N ASN A 122 -6.57 16.70 3.23
CA ASN A 122 -6.95 17.63 2.18
C ASN A 122 -6.09 17.37 0.94
N VAL A 123 -6.68 17.60 -0.23
CA VAL A 123 -5.98 17.64 -1.52
C VAL A 123 -6.24 19.01 -2.13
N ASN A 124 -5.17 19.74 -2.43
CA ASN A 124 -5.23 21.11 -2.93
C ASN A 124 -6.08 22.07 -2.06
N GLY A 125 -6.03 21.85 -0.73
CA GLY A 125 -6.80 22.62 0.25
C GLY A 125 -8.21 22.12 0.50
N GLU A 126 -8.75 21.22 -0.33
CA GLU A 126 -10.10 20.68 -0.19
C GLU A 126 -10.09 19.32 0.53
N LYS A 127 -11.06 19.12 1.42
CA LYS A 127 -11.21 17.85 2.15
C LYS A 127 -11.60 16.72 1.21
N VAL A 128 -10.81 15.64 1.23
CA VAL A 128 -11.09 14.41 0.48
C VAL A 128 -11.15 13.22 1.43
N ASP A 129 -12.32 12.56 1.52
CA ASP A 129 -12.54 11.39 2.38
C ASP A 129 -12.68 10.07 1.60
N VAL A 130 -12.34 10.09 0.31
CA VAL A 130 -12.42 8.94 -0.60
C VAL A 130 -11.03 8.30 -0.77
N PRO A 131 -10.74 7.12 -0.16
CA PRO A 131 -9.43 6.48 -0.25
C PRO A 131 -9.01 6.06 -1.66
N SER A 132 -9.97 5.90 -2.57
CA SER A 132 -9.73 5.52 -3.96
C SER A 132 -9.55 6.72 -4.91
N TYR A 133 -9.53 7.94 -4.37
CA TYR A 133 -9.22 9.13 -5.14
C TYR A 133 -7.87 8.95 -5.83
N GLN A 134 -7.77 9.30 -7.10
CA GLN A 134 -6.54 9.22 -7.88
C GLN A 134 -5.88 10.59 -7.87
N VAL A 135 -4.68 10.66 -7.30
CA VAL A 135 -3.90 11.90 -7.31
C VAL A 135 -3.25 12.12 -8.67
N SER A 136 -3.05 13.38 -9.01
CA SER A 136 -2.37 13.83 -10.22
C SER A 136 -1.04 14.50 -9.91
N VAL A 137 -0.16 14.58 -10.89
CA VAL A 137 1.08 15.34 -10.78
C VAL A 137 0.76 16.81 -10.50
N GLY A 138 1.42 17.38 -9.51
CA GLY A 138 1.16 18.74 -9.02
C GLY A 138 0.24 18.83 -7.81
N ASP A 139 -0.53 17.79 -7.50
CA ASP A 139 -1.40 17.79 -6.32
C ASP A 139 -0.61 17.94 -5.01
N VAL A 140 -1.15 18.75 -4.11
CA VAL A 140 -0.64 18.95 -2.75
C VAL A 140 -1.56 18.24 -1.76
N ILE A 141 -1.01 17.29 -1.04
CA ILE A 141 -1.71 16.50 -0.02
C ILE A 141 -1.30 17.04 1.35
N SER A 142 -2.24 17.48 2.16
CA SER A 142 -1.97 18.03 3.49
C SER A 142 -2.86 17.41 4.57
N VAL A 143 -2.35 17.42 5.80
CA VAL A 143 -3.15 17.05 6.97
C VAL A 143 -4.02 18.23 7.37
N SER A 144 -5.34 18.01 7.52
CA SER A 144 -6.27 19.05 7.96
C SER A 144 -5.96 19.56 9.37
N GLU A 145 -6.38 20.78 9.71
CA GLU A 145 -6.19 21.34 11.06
C GLU A 145 -6.74 20.43 12.18
N LYS A 146 -7.86 19.76 11.93
CA LYS A 146 -8.41 18.76 12.85
C LYS A 146 -7.51 17.53 12.98
N GLY A 147 -6.83 17.15 11.90
CA GLY A 147 -5.90 16.03 11.87
C GLY A 147 -4.62 16.32 12.65
N LYS A 148 -4.07 17.53 12.57
CA LYS A 148 -2.82 17.92 13.25
C LYS A 148 -2.89 17.71 14.78
N ASN A 149 -4.07 17.82 15.36
CA ASN A 149 -4.28 17.60 16.79
C ASN A 149 -4.41 16.12 17.20
N VAL A 150 -4.38 15.20 16.24
CA VAL A 150 -4.50 13.76 16.51
C VAL A 150 -3.11 13.17 16.78
N PRO A 151 -2.88 12.55 17.95
CA PRO A 151 -1.56 12.00 18.33
C PRO A 151 -0.95 11.04 17.30
N LEU A 152 -1.80 10.36 16.55
CA LEU A 152 -1.43 9.41 15.51
C LEU A 152 -0.50 10.01 14.44
N PHE A 153 -0.70 11.29 14.07
CA PHE A 153 0.16 11.93 13.07
C PHE A 153 1.53 12.25 13.64
N ALA A 154 1.61 12.68 14.89
CA ALA A 154 2.88 12.91 15.59
C ALA A 154 3.69 11.60 15.68
N GLU A 155 3.03 10.49 16.05
CA GLU A 155 3.65 9.17 16.09
C GLU A 155 4.12 8.72 14.70
N SER A 156 3.27 8.91 13.67
CA SER A 156 3.63 8.51 12.31
C SER A 156 4.80 9.29 11.73
N LEU A 157 4.89 10.59 12.03
CA LEU A 157 5.97 11.46 11.55
C LEU A 157 7.30 11.24 12.30
N ALA A 158 7.25 10.71 13.53
CA ALA A 158 8.44 10.31 14.27
C ALA A 158 9.19 9.14 13.62
N HIS A 159 8.51 8.36 12.77
CA HIS A 159 9.15 7.30 11.99
C HIS A 159 9.70 7.87 10.68
N GLU A 160 10.97 7.66 10.44
CA GLU A 160 11.57 7.97 9.15
C GLU A 160 11.05 6.99 8.09
N VAL A 161 10.20 7.49 7.21
CA VAL A 161 9.75 6.76 6.02
C VAL A 161 10.57 7.26 4.85
N GLU A 162 11.21 6.35 4.14
CA GLU A 162 11.87 6.64 2.87
C GLU A 162 10.81 7.07 1.84
N THR A 163 10.82 8.35 1.51
CA THR A 163 9.93 8.89 0.46
C THR A 163 10.43 8.46 -0.90
N LYS A 164 9.49 8.14 -1.78
CA LYS A 164 9.78 7.78 -3.18
C LYS A 164 10.04 9.04 -4.02
N ASP A 165 10.86 8.91 -5.07
CA ASP A 165 11.31 10.03 -5.90
C ASP A 165 10.19 10.84 -6.57
N TRP A 166 9.03 10.23 -6.79
CA TRP A 166 7.86 10.88 -7.35
C TRP A 166 7.04 11.71 -6.34
N LEU A 167 7.42 11.69 -5.05
CA LEU A 167 6.78 12.41 -3.95
C LEU A 167 7.79 13.32 -3.24
N SER A 168 7.35 14.50 -2.84
CA SER A 168 8.08 15.38 -1.92
C SER A 168 7.29 15.53 -0.64
N VAL A 169 7.94 15.51 0.51
CA VAL A 169 7.28 15.68 1.81
C VAL A 169 7.91 16.81 2.59
N ASN A 170 7.07 17.69 3.13
CA ASN A 170 7.44 18.67 4.13
C ASN A 170 6.82 18.24 5.46
N ARG A 171 7.63 17.68 6.33
CA ARG A 171 7.17 17.12 7.62
C ARG A 171 6.69 18.20 8.59
N ASP A 172 7.34 19.36 8.59
CA ASP A 172 7.00 20.46 9.50
C ASP A 172 5.59 21.00 9.22
N LYS A 173 5.23 21.11 7.95
CA LYS A 173 3.92 21.55 7.50
C LYS A 173 2.89 20.43 7.42
N MET A 174 3.32 19.17 7.57
CA MET A 174 2.50 17.97 7.31
C MET A 174 1.87 18.00 5.91
N GLU A 175 2.69 18.32 4.92
CA GLU A 175 2.30 18.45 3.52
C GLU A 175 3.18 17.58 2.64
N GLY A 176 2.61 17.02 1.59
CA GLY A 176 3.31 16.31 0.54
C GLY A 176 2.85 16.76 -0.83
N LYS A 177 3.73 16.71 -1.81
CA LYS A 177 3.45 17.07 -3.20
C LYS A 177 3.78 15.92 -4.14
N VAL A 178 2.94 15.70 -5.11
CA VAL A 178 3.19 14.75 -6.22
C VAL A 178 4.03 15.47 -7.27
N ILE A 179 5.28 15.03 -7.48
CA ILE A 179 6.24 15.68 -8.38
C ILE A 179 6.16 15.06 -9.79
N ALA A 180 6.06 13.73 -9.85
CA ALA A 180 6.08 12.97 -11.09
C ALA A 180 5.04 11.83 -11.05
N GLU A 181 4.90 11.10 -12.13
CA GLU A 181 4.15 9.86 -12.13
C GLU A 181 4.98 8.72 -11.53
N PRO A 182 4.35 7.82 -10.74
CA PRO A 182 5.04 6.65 -10.21
C PRO A 182 5.50 5.74 -11.34
N SER A 183 6.73 5.24 -11.21
CA SER A 183 7.34 4.27 -12.13
C SER A 183 7.19 2.83 -11.61
N ARG A 184 7.57 1.86 -12.42
CA ARG A 184 7.63 0.45 -12.01
C ARG A 184 8.63 0.23 -10.85
N GLU A 185 9.72 1.00 -10.83
CA GLU A 185 10.79 0.90 -9.84
C GLU A 185 10.35 1.39 -8.46
N ASP A 186 9.37 2.29 -8.39
CA ASP A 186 8.80 2.80 -7.14
C ASP A 186 8.01 1.75 -6.37
N VAL A 187 7.62 0.66 -7.04
CA VAL A 187 6.89 -0.45 -6.40
C VAL A 187 7.88 -1.35 -5.67
N GLU A 188 7.88 -1.29 -4.34
CA GLU A 188 8.82 -2.01 -3.44
C GLU A 188 8.80 -3.53 -3.56
N TYR A 189 7.86 -4.09 -4.28
CA TYR A 189 7.68 -5.53 -4.35
C TYR A 189 8.03 -6.04 -5.74
N SER A 190 8.89 -7.07 -5.80
CA SER A 190 9.09 -7.83 -7.03
C SER A 190 7.80 -8.56 -7.39
N ILE A 191 6.95 -7.92 -8.16
CA ILE A 191 5.69 -8.48 -8.66
C ILE A 191 5.96 -9.07 -10.03
N LYS A 192 5.61 -10.35 -10.22
CA LYS A 192 5.58 -10.98 -11.54
C LYS A 192 4.25 -10.62 -12.20
N GLU A 193 4.32 -9.93 -13.31
CA GLU A 193 3.18 -9.51 -14.12
C GLU A 193 2.64 -10.63 -14.98
#